data_6aef06cbc358111646a35a35e29c8ac6
#
_entry.id   6aef06cbc358111646a35a35e29c8ac6
#
_cell.length_a   1.000
_cell.length_b   1.000
_cell.length_c   1.000
_cell.angle_alpha   90.00
_cell.angle_beta   90.00
_cell.angle_gamma   90.00
#
_symmetry.space_group_name_H-M   'P 1'
#
loop_
_entity.id
_entity.type
_entity.pdbx_description
1 polymer ?
#
loop_
_entity_poly.entity_id
_entity_poly.type
_entity_poly.pdbx_seq_one_letter_code
_entity_poly.pdbx_strand_id
1 'polypeptide(L)'
;DTTWSRGLGDVYKRQGMDVTPSKFDKKEKEKFHKILKKMCDRHNKNFYKRYKKWCDEYFYLPHRKEPRGIGGIFFDYKKDNFEQDFKFVRDVGVTFQFIFNNIISKKVKKKWTAKDKEAQYIKRGRYAEFNLLYDRGTKFGLQTGGNTEGILMSLPPLAKWK
;
A
#
# COMPACT_ATOMS: atom_id res chain seq x y z
N ASP A 1 -2.09 -28.19 -3.41
CA ASP A 1 -3.40 -27.75 -3.12
C ASP A 1 -3.81 -26.54 -3.93
N THR A 2 -4.21 -26.85 -5.18
CA THR A 2 -4.31 -25.84 -6.23
C THR A 2 -5.66 -25.12 -6.28
N THR A 3 -6.67 -25.63 -5.60
CA THR A 3 -8.03 -25.07 -5.57
C THR A 3 -8.11 -23.83 -4.68
N TRP A 4 -7.37 -23.83 -3.59
CA TRP A 4 -7.29 -22.70 -2.67
C TRP A 4 -6.59 -21.50 -3.31
N SER A 5 -5.53 -21.78 -4.06
CA SER A 5 -4.79 -20.78 -4.81
C SER A 5 -5.58 -20.17 -5.98
N ARG A 6 -6.54 -20.86 -6.58
CA ARG A 6 -7.35 -20.33 -7.69
C ARG A 6 -8.41 -19.32 -7.24
N GLY A 7 -9.14 -19.59 -6.17
CA GLY A 7 -10.12 -18.64 -5.64
C GLY A 7 -9.48 -17.39 -5.06
N LEU A 8 -8.41 -17.54 -4.29
CA LEU A 8 -7.60 -16.43 -3.84
C LEU A 8 -6.87 -15.74 -5.02
N GLY A 9 -6.42 -16.51 -6.01
CA GLY A 9 -5.73 -15.99 -7.18
C GLY A 9 -6.51 -14.93 -7.94
N ASP A 10 -7.79 -15.08 -8.12
CA ASP A 10 -8.62 -14.13 -8.85
C ASP A 10 -9.03 -12.91 -8.01
N VAL A 11 -9.18 -13.07 -6.70
CA VAL A 11 -9.50 -11.98 -5.78
C VAL A 11 -8.23 -11.26 -5.28
N TYR A 12 -7.10 -11.96 -5.15
CA TYR A 12 -5.89 -11.48 -4.45
C TYR A 12 -4.64 -11.33 -5.32
N LYS A 13 -4.70 -11.54 -6.63
CA LYS A 13 -3.60 -11.14 -7.53
C LYS A 13 -3.44 -9.62 -7.64
N ARG A 14 -3.76 -8.94 -6.56
CA ARG A 14 -3.55 -7.50 -6.43
C ARG A 14 -2.18 -7.28 -5.86
N GLN A 15 -1.41 -6.49 -6.57
CA GLN A 15 -0.08 -6.14 -6.16
C GLN A 15 0.05 -4.63 -6.19
N GLY A 16 0.84 -4.11 -5.27
CA GLY A 16 1.00 -2.68 -5.22
C GLY A 16 2.17 -2.27 -4.35
N MET A 17 2.47 -1.01 -4.44
CA MET A 17 3.43 -0.32 -3.60
C MET A 17 2.85 1.03 -3.26
N ASP A 18 2.34 1.16 -2.04
CA ASP A 18 1.85 2.43 -1.50
C ASP A 18 2.46 2.72 -0.13
N VAL A 19 2.38 3.96 0.30
CA VAL A 19 2.94 4.38 1.59
C VAL A 19 1.95 5.24 2.37
N THR A 20 1.77 4.91 3.65
CA THR A 20 0.94 5.66 4.59
C THR A 20 1.82 6.24 5.71
N PRO A 21 2.51 7.36 5.48
CA PRO A 21 3.37 7.97 6.48
C PRO A 21 2.54 8.63 7.59
N SER A 22 3.00 8.51 8.84
CA SER A 22 2.40 9.21 9.98
C SER A 22 2.60 10.72 9.93
N LYS A 23 3.73 11.15 9.35
CA LYS A 23 4.08 12.56 9.15
C LYS A 23 4.28 12.83 7.66
N PHE A 24 3.48 13.73 7.13
CA PHE A 24 3.55 14.09 5.72
C PHE A 24 4.79 14.94 5.43
N ASP A 25 5.49 14.60 4.35
CA ASP A 25 6.60 15.38 3.79
C ASP A 25 6.43 15.47 2.27
N LYS A 26 6.22 16.68 1.78
CA LYS A 26 5.94 16.95 0.35
C LYS A 26 7.12 16.53 -0.54
N LYS A 27 8.35 16.87 -0.13
CA LYS A 27 9.55 16.55 -0.92
C LYS A 27 9.80 15.05 -1.02
N GLU A 28 9.56 14.33 0.09
CA GLU A 28 9.66 12.87 0.09
C GLU A 28 8.57 12.21 -0.78
N LYS A 29 7.34 12.71 -0.71
CA LYS A 29 6.26 12.25 -1.59
C LYS A 29 6.62 12.44 -3.06
N GLU A 30 7.09 13.62 -3.46
CA GLU A 30 7.50 13.91 -4.83
C GLU A 30 8.64 13.00 -5.29
N LYS A 31 9.65 12.81 -4.44
CA LYS A 31 10.77 11.90 -4.73
C LYS A 31 10.31 10.46 -4.88
N PHE A 32 9.44 9.97 -3.99
CA PHE A 32 8.85 8.65 -4.04
C PHE A 32 8.13 8.42 -5.38
N HIS A 33 7.23 9.32 -5.75
CA HIS A 33 6.48 9.21 -6.99
C HIS A 33 7.36 9.36 -8.25
N LYS A 34 8.39 10.20 -8.21
CA LYS A 34 9.36 10.33 -9.31
C LYS A 34 10.12 9.02 -9.57
N ILE A 35 10.53 8.32 -8.52
CA ILE A 35 11.23 7.04 -8.64
C ILE A 35 10.26 5.97 -9.16
N LEU A 36 9.04 5.89 -8.61
CA LEU A 36 8.01 4.97 -9.11
C LEU A 36 7.70 5.18 -10.58
N LYS A 37 7.52 6.45 -10.98
CA LYS A 37 7.28 6.78 -12.38
C LYS A 37 8.42 6.33 -13.28
N LYS A 38 9.66 6.58 -12.90
CA LYS A 38 10.83 6.13 -13.65
C LYS A 38 10.87 4.60 -13.80
N MET A 39 10.54 3.87 -12.76
CA MET A 39 10.47 2.41 -12.81
C MET A 39 9.37 1.94 -13.77
N CYS A 40 8.16 2.46 -13.63
CA CYS A 40 7.04 2.11 -14.52
C CYS A 40 7.35 2.42 -15.98
N ASP A 41 7.95 3.59 -16.26
CA ASP A 41 8.26 4.07 -17.62
C ASP A 41 9.27 3.17 -18.36
N ARG A 42 10.07 2.37 -17.65
CA ARG A 42 10.96 1.37 -18.27
C ARG A 42 10.19 0.18 -18.86
N HIS A 43 9.00 -0.08 -18.34
CA HIS A 43 8.14 -1.17 -18.82
C HIS A 43 7.05 -0.67 -19.76
N ASN A 44 6.34 0.40 -19.38
CA ASN A 44 5.33 1.04 -20.22
C ASN A 44 5.05 2.47 -19.71
N LYS A 45 5.03 3.44 -20.63
CA LYS A 45 4.80 4.86 -20.34
C LYS A 45 3.44 5.14 -19.67
N ASN A 46 2.45 4.28 -19.90
CA ASN A 46 1.10 4.42 -19.35
C ASN A 46 0.94 3.76 -17.96
N PHE A 47 1.86 2.88 -17.53
CA PHE A 47 1.71 2.10 -16.30
C PHE A 47 1.59 3.00 -15.07
N TYR A 48 2.48 3.97 -14.93
CA TYR A 48 2.43 4.85 -13.76
C TYR A 48 1.11 5.60 -13.65
N LYS A 49 0.63 6.22 -14.73
CA LYS A 49 -0.63 6.97 -14.73
C LYS A 49 -1.83 6.08 -14.38
N ARG A 50 -1.91 4.91 -15.02
CA ARG A 50 -2.99 3.92 -14.81
C ARG A 50 -2.99 3.38 -13.39
N TYR A 51 -1.85 2.89 -12.92
CA TYR A 51 -1.74 2.22 -11.63
C TYR A 51 -1.77 3.19 -10.45
N LYS A 52 -1.28 4.41 -10.65
CA LYS A 52 -1.42 5.47 -9.64
C LYS A 52 -2.87 5.89 -9.46
N LYS A 53 -3.60 6.11 -10.55
CA LYS A 53 -5.03 6.42 -10.49
C LYS A 53 -5.78 5.35 -9.70
N TRP A 54 -5.55 4.09 -10.02
CA TRP A 54 -6.18 2.98 -9.32
C TRP A 54 -5.82 2.94 -7.83
N CYS A 55 -4.54 3.15 -7.49
CA CYS A 55 -4.09 3.24 -6.11
C CYS A 55 -4.81 4.36 -5.35
N ASP A 56 -4.89 5.55 -5.93
CA ASP A 56 -5.53 6.71 -5.31
C ASP A 56 -7.03 6.48 -5.06
N GLU A 57 -7.73 5.84 -6.01
CA GLU A 57 -9.16 5.49 -5.89
C GLU A 57 -9.39 4.39 -4.85
N TYR A 58 -8.56 3.35 -4.86
CA TYR A 58 -8.71 2.21 -3.95
C TYR A 58 -8.47 2.59 -2.49
N PHE A 59 -7.44 3.37 -2.21
CA PHE A 59 -7.04 3.76 -0.85
C PHE A 59 -7.66 5.08 -0.37
N TYR A 60 -8.75 5.49 -0.97
CA TYR A 60 -9.51 6.66 -0.52
C TYR A 60 -10.46 6.28 0.62
N LEU A 61 -10.63 7.17 1.60
CA LEU A 61 -11.53 7.06 2.73
C LEU A 61 -12.77 7.95 2.49
N PRO A 62 -13.89 7.44 1.93
CA PRO A 62 -15.03 8.26 1.56
C PRO A 62 -15.65 9.00 2.74
N HIS A 63 -15.80 8.33 3.89
CA HIS A 63 -16.37 8.90 5.11
C HIS A 63 -15.53 10.00 5.74
N ARG A 64 -14.23 10.05 5.41
CA ARG A 64 -13.28 11.10 5.85
C ARG A 64 -12.99 12.12 4.75
N LYS A 65 -13.37 11.84 3.51
CA LYS A 65 -13.05 12.65 2.33
C LYS A 65 -11.55 12.90 2.17
N GLU A 66 -10.73 11.92 2.55
CA GLU A 66 -9.27 12.03 2.49
C GLU A 66 -8.62 10.74 1.94
N PRO A 67 -7.43 10.83 1.32
CA PRO A 67 -6.65 9.64 0.98
C PRO A 67 -6.03 9.03 2.25
N ARG A 68 -5.95 7.68 2.30
CA ARG A 68 -5.32 6.97 3.43
C ARG A 68 -3.86 7.36 3.62
N GLY A 69 -3.11 7.52 2.52
CA GLY A 69 -1.68 7.80 2.54
C GLY A 69 -1.26 8.74 1.41
N ILE A 70 -0.01 8.64 1.00
CA ILE A 70 0.52 9.44 -0.11
C ILE A 70 0.30 8.81 -1.48
N GLY A 71 -0.36 7.66 -1.53
CA GLY A 71 -0.57 6.86 -2.73
C GLY A 71 0.65 6.02 -3.12
N GLY A 72 0.66 5.61 -4.35
CA GLY A 72 1.67 4.73 -4.93
C GLY A 72 1.21 4.20 -6.28
N ILE A 73 1.41 2.91 -6.51
CA ILE A 73 0.86 2.16 -7.65
C ILE A 73 0.13 0.92 -7.14
N PHE A 74 -0.96 0.57 -7.82
CA PHE A 74 -1.76 -0.61 -7.53
C PHE A 74 -2.21 -1.27 -8.83
N PHE A 75 -2.03 -2.57 -8.96
CA PHE A 75 -2.33 -3.31 -10.19
C PHE A 75 -2.72 -4.76 -9.90
N ASP A 76 -3.51 -5.33 -10.79
CA ASP A 76 -3.87 -6.75 -10.80
C ASP A 76 -4.08 -7.23 -12.24
N TYR A 77 -4.53 -8.48 -12.41
CA TYR A 77 -4.84 -9.10 -13.70
C TYR A 77 -3.71 -9.06 -14.74
N LYS A 78 -2.44 -9.02 -14.30
CA LYS A 78 -1.31 -9.15 -15.20
C LYS A 78 -1.12 -10.64 -15.56
N LYS A 79 -1.50 -10.99 -16.79
CA LYS A 79 -1.44 -12.37 -17.30
C LYS A 79 -1.17 -12.48 -18.80
N ASP A 80 -0.86 -11.36 -19.44
CA ASP A 80 -0.72 -11.30 -20.91
C ASP A 80 0.64 -11.85 -21.37
N ASN A 81 1.70 -11.58 -20.59
CA ASN A 81 3.05 -12.08 -20.87
C ASN A 81 3.79 -12.32 -19.56
N PHE A 82 3.95 -13.59 -19.21
CA PHE A 82 4.55 -13.99 -17.92
C PHE A 82 5.95 -13.39 -17.69
N GLU A 83 6.82 -13.44 -18.68
CA GLU A 83 8.20 -12.93 -18.58
C GLU A 83 8.23 -11.42 -18.29
N GLN A 84 7.45 -10.66 -19.04
CA GLN A 84 7.37 -9.21 -18.88
C GLN A 84 6.67 -8.84 -17.56
N ASP A 85 5.62 -9.55 -17.20
CA ASP A 85 4.87 -9.31 -15.98
C ASP A 85 5.70 -9.65 -14.75
N PHE A 86 6.42 -10.77 -14.77
CA PHE A 86 7.36 -11.16 -13.71
C PHE A 86 8.47 -10.13 -13.54
N LYS A 87 9.07 -9.68 -14.65
CA LYS A 87 10.09 -8.62 -14.62
C LYS A 87 9.56 -7.33 -14.03
N PHE A 88 8.35 -6.92 -14.38
CA PHE A 88 7.71 -5.74 -13.82
C PHE A 88 7.50 -5.88 -12.30
N VAL A 89 6.91 -6.99 -11.85
CA VAL A 89 6.64 -7.24 -10.42
C VAL A 89 7.94 -7.27 -9.61
N ARG A 90 8.99 -7.93 -10.13
CA ARG A 90 10.32 -7.93 -9.51
C ARG A 90 10.89 -6.52 -9.39
N ASP A 91 10.78 -5.71 -10.44
CA ASP A 91 11.29 -4.34 -10.44
C ASP A 91 10.49 -3.43 -9.46
N VAL A 92 9.19 -3.68 -9.27
CA VAL A 92 8.40 -3.03 -8.21
C VAL A 92 8.98 -3.37 -6.84
N GLY A 93 9.24 -4.64 -6.54
CA GLY A 93 9.81 -5.08 -5.26
C GLY A 93 11.19 -4.47 -4.98
N VAL A 94 12.10 -4.53 -5.96
CA VAL A 94 13.44 -3.94 -5.84
C VAL A 94 13.36 -2.42 -5.64
N THR A 95 12.46 -1.76 -6.37
CA THR A 95 12.26 -0.31 -6.25
C THR A 95 11.68 0.05 -4.88
N PHE A 96 10.76 -0.77 -4.35
CA PHE A 96 10.24 -0.60 -2.99
C PHE A 96 11.35 -0.66 -1.95
N GLN A 97 12.14 -1.72 -1.98
CA GLN A 97 13.27 -1.90 -1.06
C GLN A 97 14.24 -0.70 -1.13
N PHE A 98 14.59 -0.26 -2.33
CA PHE A 98 15.47 0.89 -2.52
C PHE A 98 14.89 2.18 -1.92
N ILE A 99 13.63 2.50 -2.21
CA ILE A 99 12.98 3.70 -1.70
C ILE A 99 12.82 3.63 -0.18
N PHE A 100 12.33 2.49 0.33
CA PHE A 100 12.09 2.29 1.76
C PHE A 100 13.38 2.46 2.57
N ASN A 101 14.46 1.80 2.16
CA ASN A 101 15.75 1.92 2.82
C ASN A 101 16.27 3.36 2.81
N ASN A 102 16.11 4.09 1.70
CA ASN A 102 16.52 5.49 1.61
C ASN A 102 15.70 6.44 2.51
N ILE A 103 14.42 6.14 2.75
CA ILE A 103 13.56 6.92 3.65
C ILE A 103 13.90 6.57 5.11
N ILE A 104 13.95 5.29 5.44
CA ILE A 104 14.15 4.81 6.81
C ILE A 104 15.54 5.16 7.34
N SER A 105 16.59 4.96 6.55
CA SER A 105 17.96 5.30 6.97
C SER A 105 18.11 6.75 7.42
N LYS A 106 17.32 7.67 6.84
CA LYS A 106 17.30 9.08 7.21
C LYS A 106 16.45 9.40 8.44
N LYS A 107 15.51 8.53 8.78
CA LYS A 107 14.51 8.81 9.82
C LYS A 107 14.69 8.00 11.09
N VAL A 108 15.31 6.83 11.02
CA VAL A 108 15.45 5.90 12.16
C VAL A 108 16.16 6.55 13.36
N LYS A 109 17.09 7.47 13.11
CA LYS A 109 17.84 8.19 14.16
C LYS A 109 17.21 9.53 14.58
N LYS A 110 16.08 9.95 13.96
CA LYS A 110 15.42 11.20 14.33
C LYS A 110 14.69 11.04 15.66
N LYS A 111 14.91 12.00 16.56
CA LYS A 111 14.14 12.10 17.80
C LYS A 111 12.66 12.37 17.47
N TRP A 112 11.77 11.86 18.28
CA TRP A 112 10.33 12.08 18.19
C TRP A 112 9.80 12.59 19.54
N THR A 113 8.68 13.29 19.51
CA THR A 113 8.01 13.88 20.66
C THR A 113 6.71 13.14 20.96
N ALA A 114 6.13 13.38 22.16
CA ALA A 114 4.79 12.87 22.48
C ALA A 114 3.74 13.33 21.46
N LYS A 115 3.86 14.56 20.92
CA LYS A 115 2.98 15.08 19.86
C LYS A 115 3.12 14.31 18.54
N ASP A 116 4.34 13.93 18.17
CA ASP A 116 4.56 13.10 16.98
C ASP A 116 3.93 11.70 17.17
N LYS A 117 4.01 11.15 18.38
CA LYS A 117 3.41 9.85 18.72
C LYS A 117 1.89 9.90 18.67
N GLU A 118 1.29 10.96 19.20
CA GLU A 118 -0.16 11.19 19.13
C GLU A 118 -0.64 11.28 17.67
N ALA A 119 0.05 12.08 16.84
CA ALA A 119 -0.25 12.17 15.41
C ALA A 119 -0.13 10.80 14.69
N GLN A 120 0.84 9.98 15.09
CA GLN A 120 0.99 8.61 14.60
C GLN A 120 -0.24 7.76 14.95
N TYR A 121 -0.71 7.76 16.19
CA TYR A 121 -1.86 6.98 16.60
C TYR A 121 -3.13 7.36 15.84
N ILE A 122 -3.36 8.66 15.60
CA ILE A 122 -4.49 9.13 14.79
C ILE A 122 -4.39 8.63 13.34
N LYS A 123 -3.20 8.70 12.73
CA LYS A 123 -3.00 8.15 11.38
C LYS A 123 -3.15 6.63 11.33
N ARG A 124 -2.79 5.91 12.40
CA ARG A 124 -3.06 4.47 12.52
C ARG A 124 -4.55 4.17 12.66
N GLY A 125 -5.35 5.05 13.27
CA GLY A 125 -6.80 4.98 13.24
C GLY A 125 -7.36 5.00 11.82
N ARG A 126 -6.87 5.91 10.96
CA ARG A 126 -7.26 5.97 9.53
C ARG A 126 -6.90 4.69 8.77
N TYR A 127 -5.75 4.11 9.08
CA TYR A 127 -5.33 2.84 8.51
C TYR A 127 -6.26 1.69 8.93
N ALA A 128 -6.62 1.61 10.21
CA ALA A 128 -7.57 0.62 10.72
C ALA A 128 -8.97 0.80 10.10
N GLU A 129 -9.47 2.05 10.00
CA GLU A 129 -10.74 2.34 9.31
C GLU A 129 -10.76 1.81 7.89
N PHE A 130 -9.69 2.05 7.12
CA PHE A 130 -9.61 1.54 5.76
C PHE A 130 -9.69 0.01 5.72
N ASN A 131 -8.85 -0.66 6.50
CA ASN A 131 -8.77 -2.12 6.48
C ASN A 131 -10.09 -2.78 6.89
N LEU A 132 -10.76 -2.26 7.92
CA LEU A 132 -12.01 -2.84 8.41
C LEU A 132 -13.23 -2.50 7.53
N LEU A 133 -13.28 -1.28 7.00
CA LEU A 133 -14.46 -0.80 6.27
C LEU A 133 -14.40 -1.01 4.76
N TYR A 134 -13.19 -0.94 4.15
CA TYR A 134 -13.06 -0.86 2.71
C TYR A 134 -12.13 -1.90 2.09
N ASP A 135 -11.18 -2.47 2.86
CA ASP A 135 -10.29 -3.46 2.30
C ASP A 135 -11.02 -4.75 1.96
N ARG A 136 -11.01 -5.09 0.66
CA ARG A 136 -11.73 -6.27 0.16
C ARG A 136 -11.14 -7.57 0.70
N GLY A 137 -9.80 -7.60 0.89
CA GLY A 137 -9.11 -8.78 1.42
C GLY A 137 -9.50 -9.07 2.85
N THR A 138 -9.47 -8.07 3.71
CA THR A 138 -9.90 -8.18 5.11
C THR A 138 -11.37 -8.60 5.21
N LYS A 139 -12.25 -7.94 4.45
CA LYS A 139 -13.69 -8.28 4.44
C LYS A 139 -13.94 -9.71 4.00
N PHE A 140 -13.33 -10.13 2.89
CA PHE A 140 -13.48 -11.49 2.40
C PHE A 140 -12.98 -12.52 3.41
N GLY A 141 -11.78 -12.31 3.96
CA GLY A 141 -11.20 -13.22 4.95
C GLY A 141 -12.09 -13.41 6.17
N LEU A 142 -12.63 -12.32 6.71
CA LEU A 142 -13.54 -12.36 7.86
C LEU A 142 -14.89 -13.02 7.51
N GLN A 143 -15.46 -12.73 6.33
CA GLN A 143 -16.74 -13.30 5.88
C GLN A 143 -16.67 -14.79 5.56
N THR A 144 -15.51 -15.29 5.15
CA THR A 144 -15.30 -16.71 4.82
C THR A 144 -14.79 -17.54 6.00
N GLY A 145 -14.78 -16.99 7.20
CA GLY A 145 -14.33 -17.70 8.42
C GLY A 145 -12.84 -18.01 8.45
N GLY A 146 -12.02 -17.18 7.78
CA GLY A 146 -10.57 -17.32 7.79
C GLY A 146 -9.97 -17.05 9.18
N ASN A 147 -8.70 -17.39 9.35
CA ASN A 147 -7.99 -17.15 10.62
C ASN A 147 -7.92 -15.65 10.93
N THR A 148 -8.68 -15.22 11.94
CA THR A 148 -8.81 -13.81 12.34
C THR A 148 -7.46 -13.20 12.73
N GLU A 149 -6.61 -13.92 13.45
CA GLU A 149 -5.27 -13.47 13.83
C GLU A 149 -4.41 -13.16 12.60
N GLY A 150 -4.43 -14.05 11.61
CA GLY A 150 -3.71 -13.82 10.34
C GLY A 150 -4.31 -12.69 9.49
N ILE A 151 -5.63 -12.53 9.47
CA ILE A 151 -6.30 -11.47 8.71
C ILE A 151 -6.03 -10.09 9.33
N LEU A 152 -6.09 -9.98 10.65
CA LEU A 152 -5.95 -8.72 11.36
C LEU A 152 -4.51 -8.39 11.78
N MET A 153 -3.53 -9.23 11.43
CA MET A 153 -2.12 -9.01 11.79
C MET A 153 -1.54 -7.68 11.28
N SER A 154 -2.14 -7.10 10.23
CA SER A 154 -1.71 -5.82 9.67
C SER A 154 -2.22 -4.61 10.46
N LEU A 155 -3.18 -4.80 11.36
CA LEU A 155 -3.71 -3.71 12.17
C LEU A 155 -2.68 -3.25 13.20
N PRO A 156 -2.61 -1.93 13.47
CA PRO A 156 -1.69 -1.41 14.47
C PRO A 156 -2.14 -1.82 15.87
N PRO A 157 -1.20 -2.15 16.79
CA PRO A 157 -1.54 -2.51 18.16
C PRO A 157 -2.17 -1.36 18.96
N LEU A 158 -1.90 -0.11 18.54
CA LEU A 158 -2.45 1.10 19.12
C LEU A 158 -2.92 2.06 18.04
N ALA A 159 -4.12 2.55 18.17
CA ALA A 159 -4.72 3.57 17.30
C ALA A 159 -5.59 4.52 18.13
N LYS A 160 -5.77 5.74 17.64
CA LYS A 160 -6.68 6.74 18.23
C LYS A 160 -7.58 7.35 17.17
N TRP A 161 -8.74 7.79 17.61
CA TRP A 161 -9.70 8.52 16.80
C TRP A 161 -9.95 9.90 17.40
N LYS A 162 -10.18 10.88 16.49
CA LYS A 162 -10.69 12.20 16.81
C LYS A 162 -11.94 12.44 15.98
#